data_1289f77eced920633f38398e97614ae0
#
_entry.id   1289f77eced920633f38398e97614ae0
#
_cell.length_a   1.000
_cell.length_b   1.000
_cell.length_c   1.000
_cell.angle_alpha   90.00
_cell.angle_beta   90.00
_cell.angle_gamma   90.00
#
_symmetry.space_group_name_H-M   'P 1'
#
loop_
_entity.id
_entity.type
_entity.pdbx_description
1 polymer ?
#
loop_
_entity_poly.entity_id
_entity_poly.type
_entity_poly.pdbx_seq_one_letter_code
_entity_poly.pdbx_strand_id
1 'polypeptide(L)'
;NSSLTYTMNRNKVKRLASGATNPITGEIIDMPELRMAVLGADGYGPRVILREGGTMGDLYVDKGLRTDGNGNIWVDSQTGKVGVQDYAEPKKIGTMNPDFNMGFSNTFSYKGINLGVVLTARVGGLCVSNTQGILDYYGVSKATADARDAGGVWINNGFVDAKSYYQTIGGSTGGLGQYYTYSATNIRLSELNLSYTLPRKWFNNKVGITAGIVGENLW
;
A
#
# COMPACT_ATOMS: atom_id res chain seq x y z
N ASN A 1 -6.31 -9.96 31.81
CA ASN A 1 -6.42 -8.56 31.39
C ASN A 1 -6.66 -8.48 29.90
N SER A 2 -7.62 -7.62 29.51
CA SER A 2 -7.93 -7.38 28.10
C SER A 2 -7.87 -5.88 27.82
N SER A 3 -7.34 -5.50 26.69
CA SER A 3 -7.29 -4.12 26.20
C SER A 3 -7.69 -4.10 24.73
N LEU A 4 -8.56 -3.17 24.38
CA LEU A 4 -8.98 -2.90 23.00
C LEU A 4 -8.68 -1.44 22.69
N THR A 5 -7.94 -1.21 21.63
CA THR A 5 -7.69 0.14 21.10
C THR A 5 -8.37 0.27 19.72
N TYR A 6 -8.95 1.42 19.49
CA TYR A 6 -9.55 1.78 18.21
C TYR A 6 -9.13 3.21 17.87
N THR A 7 -8.58 3.39 16.69
CA THR A 7 -8.11 4.69 16.21
C THR A 7 -8.64 4.96 14.82
N MET A 8 -9.30 6.07 14.64
CA MET A 8 -9.81 6.55 13.36
C MET A 8 -9.39 8.00 13.15
N ASN A 9 -8.89 8.31 11.98
CA ASN A 9 -8.56 9.67 11.58
C ASN A 9 -9.33 10.02 10.30
N ARG A 10 -10.18 11.02 10.37
CA ARG A 10 -10.86 11.61 9.21
C ARG A 10 -10.39 13.04 9.04
N ASN A 11 -9.67 13.27 7.98
CA ASN A 11 -9.19 14.60 7.64
C ASN A 11 -9.81 15.07 6.33
N LYS A 12 -9.91 16.38 6.16
CA LYS A 12 -10.37 17.02 4.95
C LYS A 12 -9.56 18.29 4.73
N VAL A 13 -9.00 18.43 3.55
CA VAL A 13 -8.35 19.67 3.13
C VAL A 13 -9.44 20.73 2.93
N LYS A 14 -9.48 21.73 3.80
CA LYS A 14 -10.48 22.80 3.71
C LYS A 14 -10.05 23.85 2.70
N ARG A 15 -8.78 24.22 2.72
CA ARG A 15 -8.21 25.27 1.88
C ARG A 15 -6.71 25.07 1.74
N LEU A 16 -6.19 25.33 0.57
CA LEU A 16 -4.76 25.52 0.28
C LEU A 16 -4.44 27.02 0.27
N ALA A 17 -3.31 27.41 -0.29
CA ALA A 17 -2.99 28.83 -0.41
C ALA A 17 -3.93 29.49 -1.42
N SER A 18 -4.66 30.51 -0.98
CA SER A 18 -5.51 31.32 -1.83
C SER A 18 -5.41 32.78 -1.40
N GLY A 19 -5.12 33.65 -2.34
CA GLY A 19 -4.96 35.09 -2.09
C GLY A 19 -3.69 35.45 -1.29
N ALA A 20 -2.73 34.52 -1.13
CA ALA A 20 -1.47 34.81 -0.52
C ALA A 20 -0.60 35.66 -1.48
N THR A 21 0.02 36.73 -0.98
CA THR A 21 0.91 37.54 -1.80
C THR A 21 2.34 36.99 -1.72
N ASN A 22 2.96 36.76 -2.86
CA ASN A 22 4.38 36.43 -2.93
C ASN A 22 5.19 37.64 -2.40
N PRO A 23 5.94 37.51 -1.32
CA PRO A 23 6.63 38.64 -0.71
C PRO A 23 7.75 39.22 -1.60
N ILE A 24 8.18 38.48 -2.62
CA ILE A 24 9.27 38.88 -3.53
C ILE A 24 8.70 39.54 -4.80
N THR A 25 7.68 38.92 -5.41
CA THR A 25 7.14 39.38 -6.70
C THR A 25 5.89 40.25 -6.56
N GLY A 26 5.23 40.24 -5.39
CA GLY A 26 3.95 40.94 -5.17
C GLY A 26 2.76 40.25 -5.83
N GLU A 27 2.91 39.12 -6.50
CA GLU A 27 1.86 38.38 -7.18
C GLU A 27 0.94 37.65 -6.19
N ILE A 28 -0.33 37.55 -6.53
CA ILE A 28 -1.28 36.76 -5.76
C ILE A 28 -1.07 35.29 -6.12
N ILE A 29 -0.79 34.48 -5.11
CA ILE A 29 -0.67 33.02 -5.22
C ILE A 29 -2.05 32.44 -4.97
N ASP A 30 -2.61 31.78 -5.97
CA ASP A 30 -3.79 30.92 -5.84
C ASP A 30 -3.38 29.49 -6.19
N MET A 31 -3.47 28.60 -5.20
CA MET A 31 -3.04 27.21 -5.34
C MET A 31 -4.25 26.29 -5.11
N PRO A 32 -4.99 25.92 -6.17
CA PRO A 32 -6.16 25.05 -6.05
C PRO A 32 -5.78 23.60 -5.74
N GLU A 33 -4.56 23.20 -6.09
CA GLU A 33 -4.01 21.88 -5.79
C GLU A 33 -2.50 21.93 -5.51
N LEU A 34 -2.03 21.02 -4.67
CA LEU A 34 -0.61 20.82 -4.40
C LEU A 34 -0.24 19.38 -4.78
N ARG A 35 0.59 19.23 -5.78
CA ARG A 35 1.11 17.93 -6.24
C ARG A 35 2.36 17.58 -5.45
N MET A 36 2.28 16.48 -4.70
CA MET A 36 3.42 15.93 -3.97
C MET A 36 4.31 15.08 -4.91
N ALA A 37 5.47 14.68 -4.42
CA ALA A 37 6.33 13.76 -5.17
C ALA A 37 5.60 12.44 -5.49
N VAL A 38 5.99 11.83 -6.60
CA VAL A 38 5.48 10.53 -7.01
C VAL A 38 5.95 9.45 -6.03
N LEU A 39 5.05 8.53 -5.69
CA LEU A 39 5.38 7.35 -4.92
C LEU A 39 6.03 6.31 -5.85
N GLY A 40 7.32 6.43 -6.05
CA GLY A 40 8.09 5.59 -6.98
C GLY A 40 9.14 6.43 -7.70
N ALA A 41 10.10 5.77 -8.35
CA ALA A 41 11.11 6.45 -9.15
C ALA A 41 10.47 7.04 -10.43
N ASP A 42 10.86 8.24 -10.77
CA ASP A 42 10.73 8.90 -12.07
C ASP A 42 9.34 9.04 -12.72
N GLY A 43 8.37 9.57 -11.98
CA GLY A 43 7.35 10.38 -12.64
C GLY A 43 6.07 9.70 -13.11
N TYR A 44 5.93 8.38 -13.08
CA TYR A 44 4.73 7.68 -13.59
C TYR A 44 3.91 6.92 -12.53
N GLY A 45 4.41 6.81 -11.31
CA GLY A 45 3.70 6.18 -10.21
C GLY A 45 2.55 7.03 -9.67
N PRO A 46 1.74 6.48 -8.76
CA PRO A 46 0.75 7.26 -8.04
C PRO A 46 1.41 8.37 -7.24
N ARG A 47 0.74 9.49 -7.13
CA ARG A 47 1.17 10.63 -6.31
C ARG A 47 0.05 11.09 -5.40
N VAL A 48 0.41 11.68 -4.28
CA VAL A 48 -0.54 12.40 -3.45
C VAL A 48 -0.79 13.78 -4.07
N ILE A 49 -2.05 14.09 -4.31
CA ILE A 49 -2.46 15.44 -4.69
C ILE A 49 -3.41 15.96 -3.61
N LEU A 50 -3.01 17.05 -2.98
CA LEU A 50 -3.87 17.76 -2.05
C LEU A 50 -4.78 18.69 -2.87
N ARG A 51 -6.08 18.48 -2.73
CA ARG A 51 -7.14 19.32 -3.33
C ARG A 51 -8.13 19.71 -2.26
N GLU A 52 -8.73 20.86 -2.38
CA GLU A 52 -9.82 21.27 -1.49
C GLU A 52 -10.97 20.25 -1.55
N GLY A 53 -11.47 19.87 -0.39
CA GLY A 53 -12.48 18.84 -0.26
C GLY A 53 -11.98 17.39 -0.22
N GLY A 54 -10.73 17.15 -0.62
CA GLY A 54 -10.05 15.84 -0.56
C GLY A 54 -9.45 15.55 0.81
N THR A 55 -8.74 14.42 0.90
CA THR A 55 -7.97 14.03 2.09
C THR A 55 -6.47 14.21 1.89
N MET A 56 -5.70 14.27 2.97
CA MET A 56 -4.25 14.43 2.89
C MET A 56 -3.51 13.20 2.32
N GLY A 57 -4.20 12.08 2.14
CA GLY A 57 -3.62 10.84 1.61
C GLY A 57 -4.22 10.42 0.27
N ASP A 58 -4.96 11.26 -0.40
CA ASP A 58 -5.59 10.92 -1.69
C ASP A 58 -4.53 10.67 -2.76
N LEU A 59 -4.63 9.49 -3.40
CA LEU A 59 -3.73 9.04 -4.45
C LEU A 59 -4.34 9.26 -5.82
N TYR A 60 -3.54 9.80 -6.71
CA TYR A 60 -3.90 10.08 -8.10
C TYR A 60 -2.86 9.52 -9.06
N VAL A 61 -3.29 9.25 -10.29
CA VAL A 61 -2.44 8.83 -11.41
C VAL A 61 -2.67 9.74 -12.61
N ASP A 62 -1.59 10.06 -13.32
CA ASP A 62 -1.62 10.94 -14.49
C ASP A 62 -1.73 10.14 -15.81
N LYS A 63 -1.42 8.84 -15.77
CA LYS A 63 -1.34 7.96 -16.96
C LYS A 63 -1.99 6.60 -16.69
N GLY A 64 -2.34 5.91 -17.77
CA GLY A 64 -2.83 4.54 -17.71
C GLY A 64 -2.63 3.82 -19.03
N LEU A 65 -3.01 2.55 -19.10
CA LEU A 65 -3.09 1.86 -20.38
C LEU A 65 -4.14 2.56 -21.26
N ARG A 66 -3.78 2.74 -22.53
CA ARG A 66 -4.70 3.30 -23.52
C ARG A 66 -5.84 2.32 -23.76
N THR A 67 -7.07 2.84 -23.76
CA THR A 67 -8.26 2.07 -24.05
C THR A 67 -8.97 2.62 -25.27
N ASP A 68 -9.67 1.76 -26.01
CA ASP A 68 -10.60 2.16 -27.06
C ASP A 68 -11.94 2.67 -26.48
N GLY A 69 -12.86 3.07 -27.35
CA GLY A 69 -14.20 3.54 -26.94
C GLY A 69 -15.07 2.49 -26.24
N ASN A 70 -14.71 1.21 -26.33
CA ASN A 70 -15.43 0.08 -25.70
C ASN A 70 -14.75 -0.36 -24.39
N GLY A 71 -13.64 0.29 -24.00
CA GLY A 71 -12.90 -0.04 -22.80
C GLY A 71 -11.86 -1.16 -22.96
N ASN A 72 -11.65 -1.67 -24.19
CA ASN A 72 -10.59 -2.63 -24.45
C ASN A 72 -9.22 -1.95 -24.43
N ILE A 73 -8.21 -2.64 -23.91
CA ILE A 73 -6.84 -2.15 -23.94
C ILE A 73 -6.36 -2.09 -25.40
N TRP A 74 -5.87 -0.93 -25.82
CA TRP A 74 -5.33 -0.77 -27.15
C TRP A 74 -4.00 -1.51 -27.28
N VAL A 75 -3.92 -2.36 -28.29
CA VAL A 75 -2.71 -3.12 -28.65
C VAL A 75 -2.32 -2.75 -30.06
N ASP A 76 -1.07 -2.39 -30.26
CA ASP A 76 -0.50 -2.11 -31.58
C ASP A 76 -0.47 -3.39 -32.42
N SER A 77 -1.14 -3.38 -33.55
CA SER A 77 -1.26 -4.55 -34.41
C SER A 77 0.03 -4.98 -35.11
N GLN A 78 1.03 -4.07 -35.20
CA GLN A 78 2.32 -4.37 -35.85
C GLN A 78 3.35 -4.86 -34.82
N THR A 79 3.36 -4.27 -33.62
CA THR A 79 4.38 -4.56 -32.61
C THR A 79 3.89 -5.44 -31.49
N GLY A 80 2.56 -5.64 -31.35
CA GLY A 80 1.95 -6.37 -30.24
C GLY A 80 2.08 -5.67 -28.88
N LYS A 81 2.49 -4.40 -28.85
CA LYS A 81 2.69 -3.65 -27.63
C LYS A 81 1.41 -2.98 -27.15
N VAL A 82 1.20 -2.96 -25.85
CA VAL A 82 0.12 -2.16 -25.25
C VAL A 82 0.49 -0.68 -25.23
N GLY A 83 -0.49 0.18 -25.51
CA GLY A 83 -0.29 1.62 -25.50
C GLY A 83 -0.50 2.23 -24.10
N VAL A 84 0.16 3.36 -23.87
CA VAL A 84 -0.06 4.21 -22.68
C VAL A 84 -0.73 5.50 -23.13
N GLN A 85 -1.60 6.04 -22.29
CA GLN A 85 -2.21 7.34 -22.49
C GLN A 85 -2.09 8.22 -21.26
N ASP A 86 -1.86 9.50 -21.50
CA ASP A 86 -1.97 10.53 -20.46
C ASP A 86 -3.46 10.83 -20.20
N TYR A 87 -3.78 11.08 -18.95
CA TYR A 87 -5.11 11.59 -18.60
C TYR A 87 -5.09 13.12 -18.64
N ALA A 88 -6.15 13.71 -19.20
CA ALA A 88 -6.32 15.17 -19.22
C ALA A 88 -6.30 15.77 -17.82
N GLU A 89 -6.88 15.04 -16.87
CA GLU A 89 -6.88 15.36 -15.44
C GLU A 89 -6.42 14.13 -14.64
N PRO A 90 -5.62 14.31 -13.57
CA PRO A 90 -5.24 13.21 -12.70
C PRO A 90 -6.45 12.47 -12.15
N LYS A 91 -6.48 11.15 -12.30
CA LYS A 91 -7.55 10.30 -11.79
C LYS A 91 -7.26 9.85 -10.37
N LYS A 92 -8.21 10.06 -9.46
CA LYS A 92 -8.14 9.53 -8.10
C LYS A 92 -8.31 8.02 -8.13
N ILE A 93 -7.36 7.29 -7.51
CA ILE A 93 -7.41 5.82 -7.38
C ILE A 93 -7.76 5.37 -5.96
N GLY A 94 -7.71 6.26 -4.99
CA GLY A 94 -8.08 5.99 -3.59
C GLY A 94 -7.33 6.87 -2.61
N THR A 95 -7.11 6.36 -1.40
CA THR A 95 -6.37 7.05 -0.34
C THR A 95 -5.41 6.12 0.36
N MET A 96 -4.28 6.64 0.84
CA MET A 96 -3.35 5.90 1.70
C MET A 96 -3.83 5.80 3.14
N ASN A 97 -4.77 6.66 3.55
CA ASN A 97 -5.25 6.69 4.91
C ASN A 97 -6.13 5.48 5.19
N PRO A 98 -5.91 4.78 6.31
CA PRO A 98 -6.84 3.73 6.73
C PRO A 98 -8.17 4.34 7.16
N ASP A 99 -9.24 3.57 7.05
CA ASP A 99 -10.53 3.91 7.62
C ASP A 99 -10.43 3.90 9.15
N PHE A 100 -9.76 2.87 9.69
CA PHE A 100 -9.42 2.75 11.11
C PHE A 100 -8.29 1.73 11.34
N ASN A 101 -7.68 1.83 12.52
CA ASN A 101 -6.79 0.82 13.06
C ASN A 101 -7.36 0.28 14.37
N MET A 102 -7.17 -1.01 14.62
CA MET A 102 -7.55 -1.67 15.87
C MET A 102 -6.37 -2.44 16.46
N GLY A 103 -6.31 -2.47 17.78
CA GLY A 103 -5.38 -3.32 18.52
C GLY A 103 -6.15 -4.04 19.62
N PHE A 104 -5.98 -5.34 19.72
CA PHE A 104 -6.51 -6.16 20.79
C PHE A 104 -5.36 -6.86 21.48
N SER A 105 -5.22 -6.62 22.78
CA SER A 105 -4.24 -7.28 23.65
C SER A 105 -4.96 -8.03 24.75
N ASN A 106 -4.57 -9.27 24.95
CA ASN A 106 -5.11 -10.08 26.03
C ASN A 106 -4.00 -10.85 26.74
N THR A 107 -4.06 -10.87 28.08
CA THR A 107 -3.15 -11.64 28.92
C THR A 107 -3.94 -12.53 29.86
N PHE A 108 -3.71 -13.82 29.75
CA PHE A 108 -4.23 -14.85 30.63
C PHE A 108 -3.14 -15.33 31.58
N SER A 109 -3.45 -15.39 32.85
CA SER A 109 -2.52 -15.91 33.86
C SER A 109 -3.25 -16.95 34.71
N TYR A 110 -2.67 -18.16 34.78
CA TYR A 110 -3.22 -19.23 35.61
C TYR A 110 -2.11 -20.13 36.14
N LYS A 111 -2.04 -20.26 37.45
CA LYS A 111 -1.08 -21.15 38.17
C LYS A 111 0.36 -21.04 37.67
N GLY A 112 0.84 -19.83 37.40
CA GLY A 112 2.20 -19.57 36.94
C GLY A 112 2.36 -19.60 35.41
N ILE A 113 1.36 -20.05 34.65
CA ILE A 113 1.33 -19.96 33.20
C ILE A 113 0.80 -18.57 32.84
N ASN A 114 1.48 -17.88 31.95
CA ASN A 114 1.03 -16.63 31.35
C ASN A 114 1.00 -16.77 29.84
N LEU A 115 -0.13 -16.48 29.24
CA LEU A 115 -0.34 -16.42 27.80
C LEU A 115 -0.71 -14.99 27.41
N GLY A 116 0.09 -14.37 26.59
CA GLY A 116 -0.20 -13.06 25.99
C GLY A 116 -0.48 -13.19 24.51
N VAL A 117 -1.50 -12.49 24.02
CA VAL A 117 -1.88 -12.43 22.61
C VAL A 117 -2.09 -11.00 22.23
N VAL A 118 -1.46 -10.54 21.16
CA VAL A 118 -1.65 -9.22 20.58
C VAL A 118 -2.06 -9.36 19.11
N LEU A 119 -3.26 -8.89 18.80
CA LEU A 119 -3.80 -8.79 17.45
C LEU A 119 -3.83 -7.33 17.05
N THR A 120 -3.42 -7.04 15.83
CA THR A 120 -3.56 -5.71 15.23
C THR A 120 -4.28 -5.82 13.89
N ALA A 121 -5.12 -4.84 13.62
CA ALA A 121 -5.84 -4.73 12.35
C ALA A 121 -5.71 -3.32 11.81
N ARG A 122 -5.44 -3.22 10.52
CA ARG A 122 -5.58 -2.01 9.73
C ARG A 122 -6.65 -2.27 8.68
N VAL A 123 -7.65 -1.42 8.61
CA VAL A 123 -8.75 -1.54 7.65
C VAL A 123 -8.74 -0.32 6.74
N GLY A 124 -8.82 -0.57 5.45
CA GLY A 124 -8.77 0.48 4.43
C GLY A 124 -7.37 0.99 4.13
N GLY A 125 -7.32 1.92 3.21
CA GLY A 125 -6.10 2.49 2.68
C GLY A 125 -5.49 1.68 1.54
N LEU A 126 -4.60 2.33 0.82
CA LEU A 126 -3.84 1.76 -0.29
C LEU A 126 -2.35 1.77 0.03
N CYS A 127 -1.62 0.81 -0.50
CA CYS A 127 -0.17 0.79 -0.53
C CYS A 127 0.32 0.53 -1.96
N VAL A 128 1.48 1.10 -2.29
CA VAL A 128 2.11 0.95 -3.61
C VAL A 128 3.34 0.07 -3.45
N SER A 129 3.45 -0.98 -4.25
CA SER A 129 4.60 -1.89 -4.26
C SER A 129 5.50 -1.62 -5.45
N ASN A 130 6.46 -0.72 -5.29
CA ASN A 130 7.48 -0.48 -6.33
C ASN A 130 8.35 -1.72 -6.56
N THR A 131 8.61 -2.50 -5.51
CA THR A 131 9.37 -3.75 -5.62
C THR A 131 8.73 -4.70 -6.61
N GLN A 132 7.40 -4.90 -6.54
CA GLN A 132 6.69 -5.76 -7.49
C GLN A 132 6.80 -5.21 -8.92
N GLY A 133 6.64 -3.90 -9.10
CA GLY A 133 6.79 -3.25 -10.41
C GLY A 133 8.18 -3.46 -11.02
N ILE A 134 9.23 -3.37 -10.21
CA ILE A 134 10.61 -3.63 -10.63
C ILE A 134 10.81 -5.10 -10.99
N LEU A 135 10.34 -6.03 -10.15
CA LEU A 135 10.45 -7.47 -10.41
C LEU A 135 9.74 -7.87 -11.70
N ASP A 136 8.58 -7.29 -11.95
CA ASP A 136 7.80 -7.53 -13.18
C ASP A 136 8.49 -6.96 -14.41
N TYR A 137 9.03 -5.75 -14.32
CA TYR A 137 9.79 -5.13 -15.40
C TYR A 137 10.98 -5.98 -15.85
N TYR A 138 11.73 -6.55 -14.90
CA TYR A 138 12.85 -7.43 -15.21
C TYR A 138 12.44 -8.88 -15.47
N GLY A 139 11.15 -9.22 -15.37
CA GLY A 139 10.63 -10.54 -15.68
C GLY A 139 11.03 -11.63 -14.69
N VAL A 140 11.35 -11.26 -13.43
CA VAL A 140 11.83 -12.20 -12.40
C VAL A 140 10.75 -12.55 -11.37
N SER A 141 9.55 -12.00 -11.49
CA SER A 141 8.43 -12.35 -10.62
C SER A 141 7.74 -13.65 -11.07
N LYS A 142 7.02 -14.29 -10.15
CA LYS A 142 6.18 -15.44 -10.49
C LYS A 142 5.13 -15.09 -11.55
N ALA A 143 4.49 -13.92 -11.44
CA ALA A 143 3.48 -13.47 -12.39
C ALA A 143 4.02 -13.39 -13.82
N THR A 144 5.23 -12.88 -13.99
CA THR A 144 5.88 -12.82 -15.32
C THR A 144 6.30 -14.19 -15.82
N ALA A 145 6.71 -15.11 -14.94
CA ALA A 145 7.00 -16.50 -15.31
C ALA A 145 5.74 -17.22 -15.78
N ASP A 146 4.68 -17.18 -14.98
CA ASP A 146 3.39 -17.80 -15.31
C ASP A 146 2.83 -17.26 -16.66
N ALA A 147 2.96 -15.95 -16.90
CA ALA A 147 2.53 -15.35 -18.16
C ALA A 147 3.34 -15.85 -19.37
N ARG A 148 4.66 -16.00 -19.24
CA ARG A 148 5.50 -16.57 -20.31
C ARG A 148 5.12 -18.03 -20.60
N ASP A 149 4.91 -18.82 -19.55
CA ASP A 149 4.53 -20.23 -19.69
C ASP A 149 3.12 -20.38 -20.32
N ALA A 150 2.22 -19.44 -20.09
CA ALA A 150 0.89 -19.38 -20.69
C ALA A 150 0.91 -18.87 -22.16
N GLY A 151 2.06 -18.43 -22.68
CA GLY A 151 2.18 -17.86 -24.03
C GLY A 151 1.92 -16.36 -24.10
N GLY A 152 1.78 -15.67 -22.97
CA GLY A 152 1.57 -14.23 -22.90
C GLY A 152 0.59 -13.82 -21.82
N VAL A 153 0.25 -12.53 -21.80
CA VAL A 153 -0.79 -11.97 -20.94
C VAL A 153 -2.11 -11.95 -21.70
N TRP A 154 -3.17 -12.52 -21.13
CA TRP A 154 -4.49 -12.56 -21.76
C TRP A 154 -5.18 -11.19 -21.70
N ILE A 155 -5.37 -10.56 -22.85
CA ILE A 155 -5.97 -9.23 -22.99
C ILE A 155 -6.90 -9.24 -24.22
N ASN A 156 -8.09 -8.68 -24.09
CA ASN A 156 -9.06 -8.52 -25.20
C ASN A 156 -9.35 -9.81 -25.97
N ASN A 157 -9.46 -10.95 -25.29
CA ASN A 157 -9.63 -12.28 -25.91
C ASN A 157 -8.44 -12.76 -26.77
N GLY A 158 -7.23 -12.29 -26.48
CA GLY A 158 -5.98 -12.69 -27.12
C GLY A 158 -4.79 -12.62 -26.17
N PHE A 159 -3.66 -13.17 -26.61
CA PHE A 159 -2.40 -13.08 -25.87
C PHE A 159 -1.56 -11.92 -26.38
N VAL A 160 -1.00 -11.16 -25.44
CA VAL A 160 0.01 -10.12 -25.67
C VAL A 160 1.33 -10.60 -25.11
N ASP A 161 2.44 -10.30 -25.78
CA ASP A 161 3.77 -10.69 -25.31
C ASP A 161 4.01 -10.24 -23.86
N ALA A 162 4.32 -11.22 -22.99
CA ALA A 162 4.46 -10.99 -21.55
C ALA A 162 5.54 -9.95 -21.22
N LYS A 163 6.69 -10.02 -21.92
CA LYS A 163 7.77 -9.06 -21.71
C LYS A 163 7.34 -7.64 -22.03
N SER A 164 6.71 -7.46 -23.20
CA SER A 164 6.23 -6.14 -23.64
C SER A 164 5.21 -5.55 -22.68
N TYR A 165 4.25 -6.37 -22.23
CA TYR A 165 3.23 -5.96 -21.28
C TYR A 165 3.84 -5.50 -19.95
N TYR A 166 4.64 -6.37 -19.30
CA TYR A 166 5.21 -6.08 -18.01
C TYR A 166 6.26 -4.96 -18.04
N GLN A 167 6.96 -4.77 -19.16
CA GLN A 167 7.83 -3.60 -19.33
C GLN A 167 7.05 -2.29 -19.50
N THR A 168 5.81 -2.35 -19.96
CA THR A 168 4.96 -1.16 -20.08
C THR A 168 4.32 -0.78 -18.75
N ILE A 169 3.79 -1.76 -17.98
CA ILE A 169 3.12 -1.48 -16.71
C ILE A 169 4.08 -1.41 -15.52
N GLY A 170 5.10 -2.27 -15.50
CA GLY A 170 6.22 -2.23 -14.54
C GLY A 170 7.20 -1.15 -14.97
N GLY A 171 8.15 -0.86 -14.16
CA GLY A 171 9.20 0.05 -14.55
C GLY A 171 10.21 0.21 -13.45
N SER A 172 11.49 0.28 -13.83
CA SER A 172 12.54 0.69 -12.89
C SER A 172 12.37 2.15 -12.49
N THR A 173 11.67 2.91 -13.29
CA THR A 173 11.50 4.36 -13.20
C THR A 173 10.04 4.80 -13.12
N GLY A 174 9.16 3.92 -12.62
CA GLY A 174 7.81 4.30 -12.28
C GLY A 174 6.73 3.96 -13.29
N GLY A 175 6.72 2.78 -13.81
CA GLY A 175 5.65 2.29 -14.65
C GLY A 175 4.23 2.69 -14.20
N LEU A 176 3.22 2.10 -14.72
CA LEU A 176 1.84 2.46 -14.37
C LEU A 176 1.51 1.97 -12.94
N GLY A 177 1.92 2.73 -11.92
CA GLY A 177 1.87 2.35 -10.52
C GLY A 177 0.49 1.98 -9.98
N GLN A 178 -0.60 2.32 -10.67
CA GLN A 178 -1.94 1.86 -10.31
C GLN A 178 -2.07 0.33 -10.40
N TYR A 179 -1.30 -0.34 -11.25
CA TYR A 179 -1.29 -1.81 -11.35
C TYR A 179 -0.54 -2.47 -10.19
N TYR A 180 0.23 -1.70 -9.44
CA TYR A 180 0.99 -2.12 -8.26
C TYR A 180 0.47 -1.48 -6.98
N THR A 181 -0.78 -1.05 -7.01
CA THR A 181 -1.47 -0.47 -5.87
C THR A 181 -2.44 -1.48 -5.29
N TYR A 182 -2.23 -1.82 -4.03
CA TYR A 182 -2.95 -2.87 -3.31
C TYR A 182 -3.70 -2.31 -2.11
N SER A 183 -4.72 -3.04 -1.66
CA SER A 183 -5.35 -2.74 -0.37
C SER A 183 -4.34 -2.90 0.77
N ALA A 184 -4.27 -1.92 1.65
CA ALA A 184 -3.46 -1.98 2.86
C ALA A 184 -4.20 -2.62 4.04
N THR A 185 -5.42 -3.12 3.83
CA THR A 185 -6.16 -3.86 4.84
C THR A 185 -5.42 -5.12 5.22
N ASN A 186 -5.13 -5.27 6.51
CA ASN A 186 -4.49 -6.46 7.04
C ASN A 186 -4.91 -6.69 8.50
N ILE A 187 -4.86 -7.95 8.91
CA ILE A 187 -5.00 -8.38 10.30
C ILE A 187 -3.76 -9.18 10.62
N ARG A 188 -3.15 -8.95 11.76
CA ARG A 188 -1.91 -9.62 12.16
C ARG A 188 -2.01 -10.15 13.57
N LEU A 189 -1.46 -11.36 13.78
CA LEU A 189 -1.05 -11.84 15.09
C LEU A 189 0.33 -11.26 15.37
N SER A 190 0.33 -10.06 15.99
CA SER A 190 1.55 -9.25 16.17
C SER A 190 2.48 -9.85 17.21
N GLU A 191 1.90 -10.44 18.26
CA GLU A 191 2.67 -11.08 19.32
C GLU A 191 1.89 -12.25 19.93
N LEU A 192 2.60 -13.32 20.18
CA LEU A 192 2.15 -14.44 21.00
C LEU A 192 3.26 -14.76 21.99
N ASN A 193 2.99 -14.63 23.29
CA ASN A 193 3.94 -15.02 24.31
C ASN A 193 3.34 -16.10 25.21
N LEU A 194 4.16 -17.07 25.58
CA LEU A 194 3.83 -18.09 26.53
C LEU A 194 4.98 -18.19 27.53
N SER A 195 4.69 -17.98 28.81
CA SER A 195 5.69 -18.09 29.86
C SER A 195 5.17 -18.87 31.06
N TYR A 196 6.09 -19.46 31.79
CA TYR A 196 5.81 -20.17 33.01
C TYR A 196 6.72 -19.67 34.15
N THR A 197 6.10 -19.26 35.24
CA THR A 197 6.81 -18.87 36.46
C THR A 197 6.87 -20.05 37.39
N LEU A 198 8.07 -20.52 37.67
CA LEU A 198 8.32 -21.63 38.57
C LEU A 198 7.92 -21.25 40.01
N PRO A 199 7.30 -22.15 40.79
CA PRO A 199 6.95 -21.90 42.18
C PRO A 199 8.21 -21.59 43.00
N ARG A 200 8.24 -20.44 43.67
CA ARG A 200 9.38 -20.04 44.52
C ARG A 200 9.72 -21.05 45.59
N LYS A 201 8.74 -21.83 46.04
CA LYS A 201 8.94 -22.92 47.00
C LYS A 201 10.00 -23.95 46.58
N TRP A 202 10.21 -24.18 45.29
CA TRP A 202 11.22 -25.07 44.79
C TRP A 202 12.66 -24.60 45.07
N PHE A 203 12.81 -23.31 45.34
CA PHE A 203 14.10 -22.64 45.56
C PHE A 203 14.17 -22.00 46.94
N ASN A 204 13.51 -22.62 47.95
CA ASN A 204 13.44 -22.10 49.34
C ASN A 204 13.01 -20.62 49.41
N ASN A 205 12.15 -20.17 48.47
CA ASN A 205 11.66 -18.79 48.32
C ASN A 205 12.74 -17.72 48.00
N LYS A 206 13.97 -18.13 47.74
CA LYS A 206 15.10 -17.21 47.49
C LYS A 206 15.18 -16.72 46.07
N VAL A 207 14.73 -17.53 45.11
CA VAL A 207 14.85 -17.23 43.66
C VAL A 207 13.48 -17.35 42.97
N GLY A 208 13.14 -16.43 42.12
CA GLY A 208 12.01 -16.51 41.19
C GLY A 208 12.53 -16.70 39.76
N ILE A 209 12.11 -17.78 39.12
CA ILE A 209 12.49 -18.09 37.73
C ILE A 209 11.24 -18.08 36.88
N THR A 210 11.28 -17.33 35.77
CA THR A 210 10.28 -17.37 34.73
C THR A 210 10.98 -17.72 33.41
N ALA A 211 10.50 -18.72 32.72
CA ALA A 211 10.94 -19.06 31.37
C ALA A 211 9.78 -18.87 30.40
N GLY A 212 10.07 -18.42 29.19
CA GLY A 212 9.02 -18.19 28.19
C GLY A 212 9.58 -18.16 26.77
N ILE A 213 8.65 -18.25 25.83
CA ILE A 213 8.88 -18.07 24.41
C ILE A 213 7.99 -16.95 23.92
N VAL A 214 8.51 -16.15 23.00
CA VAL A 214 7.80 -15.06 22.33
C VAL A 214 7.93 -15.26 20.82
N GLY A 215 6.82 -15.18 20.13
CA GLY A 215 6.77 -15.08 18.67
C GLY A 215 6.19 -13.76 18.25
N GLU A 216 6.80 -13.09 17.29
CA GLU A 216 6.37 -11.82 16.77
C GLU A 216 6.06 -11.93 15.27
N ASN A 217 5.05 -11.17 14.81
CA ASN A 217 4.62 -11.13 13.40
C ASN A 217 4.35 -12.53 12.82
N LEU A 218 3.63 -13.36 13.55
CA LEU A 218 3.41 -14.77 13.22
C LEU A 218 2.43 -14.96 12.06
N TRP A 219 1.52 -14.02 11.85
CA TRP A 219 0.53 -14.06 10.78
C TRP A 219 -0.06 -12.67 10.57
#